data_a4a29c6b7943603033cf1c5418d468e4
#
_entry.id   a4a29c6b7943603033cf1c5418d468e4
#
_cell.length_a   1.000
_cell.length_b   1.000
_cell.length_c   1.000
_cell.angle_alpha   90.00
_cell.angle_beta   90.00
_cell.angle_gamma   90.00
#
_symmetry.space_group_name_H-M   'P 1'
#
loop_
_entity.id
_entity.type
_entity.pdbx_description
1 polymer ?
#
loop_
_entity_poly.entity_id
_entity_poly.type
_entity_poly.pdbx_seq_one_letter_code
_entity_poly.pdbx_strand_id
1 'polypeptide(L)'
;MAKAAAKSKSAGRVTARAKAPAKRRAVRAAPAKSPAAATKKPQLFTVAHARDGEFKTDGLRPYARYRDLGIAAASDGLCQAHVIRLIGPCTDEVRKRHYHETELQLIYVLKGWMKNEFEGHGELLMEAGSCWLQPPNIKHTVLDYSDDCEVLEIIVPADFKTVELTK
;
A
#
# COMPACT_ATOMS: atom_id res chain seq x y z
N MET A 1 12.15 -8.61 -74.23
CA MET A 1 12.34 -9.98 -74.79
C MET A 1 12.99 -10.86 -73.77
N ALA A 2 12.61 -12.14 -73.76
CA ALA A 2 13.15 -13.29 -73.05
C ALA A 2 12.56 -13.61 -71.67
N LYS A 3 11.65 -14.61 -71.71
CA LYS A 3 11.15 -15.44 -70.64
C LYS A 3 12.27 -16.39 -70.14
N ALA A 4 12.30 -16.61 -68.87
CA ALA A 4 12.92 -17.83 -68.32
C ALA A 4 12.04 -18.44 -67.24
N ALA A 5 11.68 -19.70 -67.47
CA ALA A 5 10.84 -20.55 -66.65
C ALA A 5 11.67 -21.14 -65.47
N ALA A 6 11.10 -21.18 -64.28
CA ALA A 6 11.71 -21.89 -63.13
C ALA A 6 10.90 -23.13 -62.79
N LYS A 7 11.60 -24.23 -62.70
CA LYS A 7 11.08 -25.58 -62.41
C LYS A 7 10.67 -25.75 -60.95
N SER A 8 9.51 -26.32 -60.72
CA SER A 8 8.99 -26.87 -59.48
C SER A 8 9.84 -28.06 -58.99
N LYS A 9 10.23 -28.07 -57.73
CA LYS A 9 10.67 -29.28 -57.01
C LYS A 9 9.76 -29.50 -55.82
N SER A 10 9.02 -30.57 -55.87
CA SER A 10 8.25 -31.18 -54.81
C SER A 10 9.21 -31.70 -53.73
N ALA A 11 8.96 -31.32 -52.48
CA ALA A 11 9.63 -31.84 -51.31
C ALA A 11 8.58 -32.48 -50.36
N GLY A 12 8.87 -33.71 -49.97
CA GLY A 12 7.97 -34.63 -49.30
C GLY A 12 7.56 -34.20 -47.89
N ARG A 13 6.31 -34.48 -47.59
CA ARG A 13 5.67 -34.27 -46.31
C ARG A 13 6.05 -35.38 -45.34
N VAL A 14 6.94 -35.10 -44.38
CA VAL A 14 7.21 -35.96 -43.22
C VAL A 14 6.19 -35.67 -42.14
N THR A 15 5.29 -36.58 -41.87
CA THR A 15 4.32 -36.51 -40.79
C THR A 15 5.01 -36.91 -39.46
N ALA A 16 5.35 -35.93 -38.65
CA ALA A 16 5.75 -36.18 -37.29
C ALA A 16 4.52 -36.44 -36.40
N ARG A 17 4.44 -37.66 -35.89
CA ARG A 17 3.40 -38.12 -34.95
C ARG A 17 3.67 -37.48 -33.57
N ALA A 18 2.90 -36.48 -33.17
CA ALA A 18 2.95 -35.84 -31.87
C ALA A 18 2.52 -36.84 -30.78
N LYS A 19 3.38 -37.10 -29.80
CA LYS A 19 3.05 -37.84 -28.58
C LYS A 19 2.20 -36.94 -27.68
N ALA A 20 1.06 -37.45 -27.26
CA ALA A 20 0.14 -36.78 -26.31
C ALA A 20 0.86 -36.57 -24.94
N PRO A 21 0.68 -35.41 -24.27
CA PRO A 21 1.26 -35.20 -22.96
C PRO A 21 0.55 -36.05 -21.89
N ALA A 22 1.33 -36.71 -21.05
CA ALA A 22 0.86 -37.49 -19.92
C ALA A 22 0.09 -36.59 -18.93
N LYS A 23 -1.13 -36.98 -18.58
CA LYS A 23 -1.96 -36.31 -17.58
C LYS A 23 -1.24 -36.34 -16.22
N ARG A 24 -0.71 -35.21 -15.78
CA ARG A 24 -0.22 -35.02 -14.42
C ARG A 24 -1.41 -35.09 -13.46
N ARG A 25 -1.45 -36.12 -12.65
CA ARG A 25 -2.41 -36.29 -11.55
C ARG A 25 -2.16 -35.16 -10.54
N ALA A 26 -3.08 -34.22 -10.46
CA ALA A 26 -3.03 -33.17 -9.44
C ALA A 26 -3.15 -33.82 -8.06
N VAL A 27 -2.09 -33.74 -7.28
CA VAL A 27 -2.15 -34.08 -5.85
C VAL A 27 -2.93 -32.98 -5.17
N ARG A 28 -4.14 -33.30 -4.74
CA ARG A 28 -5.02 -32.41 -3.99
C ARG A 28 -4.37 -32.22 -2.60
N ALA A 29 -3.74 -31.06 -2.39
CA ALA A 29 -3.24 -30.69 -1.06
C ALA A 29 -4.43 -30.68 -0.08
N ALA A 30 -4.26 -31.32 1.07
CA ALA A 30 -5.23 -31.24 2.15
C ALA A 30 -5.37 -29.78 2.59
N PRO A 31 -6.58 -29.31 2.95
CA PRO A 31 -6.76 -27.95 3.43
C PRO A 31 -5.94 -27.77 4.71
N ALA A 32 -5.02 -26.81 4.70
CA ALA A 32 -4.31 -26.39 5.88
C ALA A 32 -5.36 -25.94 6.92
N LYS A 33 -5.30 -26.52 8.13
CA LYS A 33 -6.14 -26.07 9.25
C LYS A 33 -5.83 -24.60 9.49
N SER A 34 -6.80 -23.74 9.26
CA SER A 34 -6.72 -22.34 9.67
C SER A 34 -6.39 -22.28 11.16
N PRO A 35 -5.46 -21.43 11.60
CA PRO A 35 -5.23 -21.22 13.02
C PRO A 35 -6.56 -20.82 13.66
N ALA A 36 -6.83 -21.38 14.86
CA ALA A 36 -8.03 -21.08 15.63
C ALA A 36 -8.16 -19.56 15.73
N ALA A 37 -9.25 -19.01 15.20
CA ALA A 37 -9.52 -17.58 15.29
C ALA A 37 -9.60 -17.24 16.78
N ALA A 38 -8.64 -16.43 17.26
CA ALA A 38 -8.78 -15.78 18.54
C ALA A 38 -10.15 -15.08 18.52
N THR A 39 -10.94 -15.23 19.58
CA THR A 39 -12.28 -14.65 19.68
C THR A 39 -12.14 -13.13 19.64
N LYS A 40 -12.26 -12.55 18.45
CA LYS A 40 -12.25 -11.09 18.27
C LYS A 40 -13.48 -10.55 18.95
N LYS A 41 -13.32 -9.51 19.77
CA LYS A 41 -14.47 -8.77 20.30
C LYS A 41 -15.30 -8.22 19.13
N PRO A 42 -16.62 -8.11 19.30
CA PRO A 42 -17.48 -7.57 18.25
C PRO A 42 -17.10 -6.12 17.95
N GLN A 43 -17.05 -5.78 16.66
CA GLN A 43 -16.86 -4.40 16.23
C GLN A 43 -18.13 -3.59 16.52
N LEU A 44 -17.93 -2.33 16.92
CA LEU A 44 -19.01 -1.40 17.21
C LEU A 44 -19.26 -0.49 16.03
N PHE A 45 -20.53 -0.16 15.78
CA PHE A 45 -20.86 0.87 14.81
C PHE A 45 -20.37 2.24 15.32
N THR A 46 -19.66 2.99 14.46
CA THR A 46 -19.20 4.36 14.77
C THR A 46 -19.31 5.24 13.54
N VAL A 47 -19.51 6.55 13.76
CA VAL A 47 -19.51 7.58 12.72
C VAL A 47 -18.73 8.78 13.24
N ALA A 48 -17.79 9.28 12.44
CA ALA A 48 -17.05 10.50 12.72
C ALA A 48 -17.35 11.56 11.65
N HIS A 49 -17.93 12.67 12.05
CA HIS A 49 -18.17 13.80 11.15
C HIS A 49 -17.04 14.83 11.24
N ALA A 50 -16.68 15.43 10.11
CA ALA A 50 -15.60 16.42 10.07
C ALA A 50 -15.89 17.66 10.97
N ARG A 51 -17.16 18.05 11.11
CA ARG A 51 -17.58 19.17 11.95
C ARG A 51 -17.43 18.93 13.45
N ASP A 52 -17.40 17.66 13.87
CA ASP A 52 -17.43 17.27 15.28
C ASP A 52 -16.02 16.86 15.79
N GLY A 53 -15.05 16.78 14.86
CA GLY A 53 -13.69 16.31 15.17
C GLY A 53 -12.68 17.46 15.20
N GLU A 54 -11.90 17.52 16.26
CA GLU A 54 -10.78 18.43 16.39
C GLU A 54 -9.47 17.80 15.95
N PHE A 55 -8.62 18.61 15.31
CA PHE A 55 -7.24 18.24 15.04
C PHE A 55 -6.37 18.47 16.28
N LYS A 56 -5.81 17.40 16.82
CA LYS A 56 -4.95 17.42 18.01
C LYS A 56 -3.48 17.35 17.66
N THR A 57 -2.63 17.85 18.55
CA THR A 57 -1.17 17.85 18.42
C THR A 57 -0.49 16.74 19.22
N ASP A 58 -1.26 15.85 19.83
CA ASP A 58 -0.83 14.76 20.70
C ASP A 58 -0.38 13.49 19.94
N GLY A 59 -0.23 13.58 18.61
CA GLY A 59 0.23 12.48 17.77
C GLY A 59 1.75 12.34 17.73
N LEU A 60 2.21 11.36 16.94
CA LEU A 60 3.62 10.96 16.84
C LEU A 60 4.56 12.06 16.29
N ARG A 61 4.04 13.04 15.54
CA ARG A 61 4.86 13.99 14.79
C ARG A 61 4.51 15.43 15.14
N PRO A 62 5.47 16.28 15.54
CA PRO A 62 5.21 17.68 15.91
C PRO A 62 4.76 18.54 14.72
N TYR A 63 5.07 18.11 13.49
CA TYR A 63 4.69 18.78 12.24
C TYR A 63 3.35 18.28 11.69
N ALA A 64 2.59 17.49 12.46
CA ALA A 64 1.30 16.96 12.06
C ALA A 64 0.24 17.18 13.14
N ARG A 65 -0.99 17.34 12.71
CA ARG A 65 -2.18 17.29 13.55
C ARG A 65 -3.05 16.13 13.14
N TYR A 66 -3.64 15.47 14.11
CA TYR A 66 -4.39 14.25 13.90
C TYR A 66 -5.83 14.44 14.30
N ARG A 67 -6.76 14.05 13.44
CA ARG A 67 -8.18 13.92 13.75
C ARG A 67 -8.53 12.43 13.76
N ASP A 68 -8.72 11.87 14.95
CA ASP A 68 -9.13 10.50 15.14
C ASP A 68 -10.56 10.28 14.60
N LEU A 69 -10.78 9.16 13.94
CA LEU A 69 -12.09 8.75 13.41
C LEU A 69 -12.79 7.72 14.31
N GLY A 70 -12.21 7.38 15.47
CA GLY A 70 -12.79 6.46 16.45
C GLY A 70 -12.75 4.98 16.03
N ILE A 71 -12.04 4.65 14.96
CA ILE A 71 -12.03 3.30 14.40
C ILE A 71 -11.27 2.33 15.30
N ALA A 72 -10.18 2.78 15.93
CA ALA A 72 -9.41 1.93 16.84
C ALA A 72 -10.26 1.46 18.02
N ALA A 73 -10.98 2.37 18.66
CA ALA A 73 -11.90 2.05 19.77
C ALA A 73 -13.05 1.14 19.31
N ALA A 74 -13.65 1.43 18.16
CA ALA A 74 -14.77 0.66 17.62
C ALA A 74 -14.37 -0.75 17.15
N SER A 75 -13.11 -0.95 16.76
CA SER A 75 -12.58 -2.22 16.24
C SER A 75 -11.77 -3.01 17.27
N ASP A 76 -11.74 -2.59 18.54
CA ASP A 76 -10.92 -3.20 19.60
C ASP A 76 -9.43 -3.28 19.22
N GLY A 77 -8.90 -2.19 18.66
CA GLY A 77 -7.48 -2.09 18.28
C GLY A 77 -7.09 -2.80 16.98
N LEU A 78 -8.07 -3.35 16.24
CA LEU A 78 -7.77 -4.00 14.98
C LEU A 78 -7.20 -3.03 13.94
N CYS A 79 -7.75 -1.82 13.87
CA CYS A 79 -7.41 -0.85 12.84
C CYS A 79 -7.43 0.56 13.43
N GLN A 80 -6.44 1.39 13.11
CA GLN A 80 -6.49 2.83 13.30
C GLN A 80 -6.90 3.49 11.98
N ALA A 81 -7.75 4.50 12.06
CA ALA A 81 -8.00 5.43 10.97
C ALA A 81 -8.04 6.86 11.50
N HIS A 82 -7.30 7.74 10.86
CA HIS A 82 -7.26 9.16 11.21
C HIS A 82 -7.00 10.04 9.98
N VAL A 83 -7.40 11.29 10.07
CA VAL A 83 -6.97 12.31 9.11
C VAL A 83 -5.76 13.03 9.69
N ILE A 84 -4.71 13.08 8.92
CA ILE A 84 -3.48 13.80 9.25
C ILE A 84 -3.47 15.10 8.43
N ARG A 85 -3.29 16.22 9.11
CA ARG A 85 -2.99 17.53 8.50
C ARG A 85 -1.54 17.86 8.76
N LEU A 86 -0.76 18.04 7.69
CA LEU A 86 0.61 18.49 7.79
C LEU A 86 0.63 20.01 8.02
N ILE A 87 1.51 20.47 8.89
CA ILE A 87 1.57 21.88 9.31
C ILE A 87 3.00 22.42 9.24
N GLY A 88 3.09 23.67 8.82
CA GLY A 88 4.39 24.34 8.68
C GLY A 88 5.23 23.83 7.52
N PRO A 89 6.44 24.37 7.36
CA PRO A 89 7.33 23.96 6.27
C PRO A 89 7.90 22.56 6.50
N CYS A 90 8.19 21.87 5.40
CA CYS A 90 8.88 20.58 5.46
C CYS A 90 10.35 20.79 5.85
N THR A 91 10.68 20.52 7.11
CA THR A 91 12.02 20.65 7.70
C THR A 91 12.79 19.33 7.67
N ASP A 92 14.05 19.34 8.09
CA ASP A 92 14.84 18.10 8.23
C ASP A 92 14.26 17.14 9.26
N GLU A 93 13.52 17.64 10.24
CA GLU A 93 12.78 16.80 11.20
C GLU A 93 11.69 15.96 10.48
N VAL A 94 11.01 16.56 9.51
CA VAL A 94 10.02 15.84 8.66
C VAL A 94 10.72 14.80 7.80
N ARG A 95 11.89 15.13 7.24
CA ARG A 95 12.65 14.30 6.30
C ARG A 95 13.42 13.15 6.94
N LYS A 96 13.15 12.82 8.20
CA LYS A 96 13.74 11.64 8.82
C LYS A 96 13.26 10.37 8.13
N ARG A 97 14.21 9.60 7.59
CA ARG A 97 13.93 8.31 7.00
C ARG A 97 13.47 7.33 8.07
N HIS A 98 12.38 6.64 7.83
CA HIS A 98 11.77 5.72 8.79
C HIS A 98 10.98 4.61 8.10
N TYR A 99 10.48 3.68 8.91
CA TYR A 99 9.52 2.66 8.50
C TYR A 99 8.53 2.37 9.63
N HIS A 100 7.45 1.68 9.30
CA HIS A 100 6.43 1.26 10.26
C HIS A 100 6.34 -0.26 10.33
N GLU A 101 6.28 -0.80 11.55
CA GLU A 101 6.02 -2.22 11.79
C GLU A 101 4.49 -2.42 11.82
N THR A 102 3.91 -2.64 10.65
CA THR A 102 2.47 -2.76 10.41
C THR A 102 2.15 -4.04 9.65
N GLU A 103 0.90 -4.48 9.66
CA GLU A 103 0.40 -5.53 8.76
C GLU A 103 -0.16 -4.91 7.47
N LEU A 104 -0.76 -3.72 7.60
CA LEU A 104 -1.26 -2.93 6.47
C LEU A 104 -1.15 -1.45 6.82
N GLN A 105 -0.74 -0.64 5.85
CA GLN A 105 -0.84 0.81 5.92
C GLN A 105 -1.28 1.33 4.55
N LEU A 106 -2.40 2.04 4.53
CA LEU A 106 -2.95 2.66 3.34
C LEU A 106 -3.09 4.16 3.58
N ILE A 107 -2.67 4.95 2.60
CA ILE A 107 -2.79 6.40 2.65
C ILE A 107 -3.56 6.89 1.42
N TYR A 108 -4.44 7.87 1.64
CA TYR A 108 -5.20 8.56 0.61
C TYR A 108 -5.08 10.07 0.78
N VAL A 109 -4.65 10.78 -0.24
CA VAL A 109 -4.56 12.25 -0.20
C VAL A 109 -5.94 12.85 -0.37
N LEU A 110 -6.42 13.51 0.69
CA LEU A 110 -7.73 14.19 0.70
C LEU A 110 -7.65 15.59 0.11
N LYS A 111 -6.52 16.30 0.34
CA LYS A 111 -6.33 17.68 -0.06
C LYS A 111 -4.84 17.99 -0.24
N GLY A 112 -4.52 18.93 -1.14
CA GLY A 112 -3.15 19.30 -1.44
C GLY A 112 -2.35 18.18 -2.08
N TRP A 113 -1.07 18.13 -1.76
CA TRP A 113 -0.14 17.13 -2.29
C TRP A 113 0.96 16.83 -1.26
N MET A 114 1.58 15.65 -1.41
CA MET A 114 2.81 15.29 -0.71
C MET A 114 3.78 14.57 -1.65
N LYS A 115 5.08 14.75 -1.41
CA LYS A 115 6.16 14.11 -2.14
C LYS A 115 6.94 13.22 -1.18
N ASN A 116 7.03 11.96 -1.48
CA ASN A 116 7.78 10.99 -0.69
C ASN A 116 8.82 10.26 -1.54
N GLU A 117 9.86 9.78 -0.90
CA GLU A 117 10.78 8.80 -1.44
C GLU A 117 10.52 7.45 -0.75
N PHE A 118 10.41 6.38 -1.54
CA PHE A 118 10.22 5.03 -1.05
C PHE A 118 11.35 4.12 -1.52
N GLU A 119 11.83 3.26 -0.62
CA GLU A 119 12.87 2.27 -0.93
C GLU A 119 12.47 1.41 -2.15
N GLY A 120 13.32 1.41 -3.18
CA GLY A 120 13.10 0.65 -4.41
C GLY A 120 12.13 1.28 -5.41
N HIS A 121 11.47 2.40 -5.09
CA HIS A 121 10.51 3.08 -5.97
C HIS A 121 10.89 4.52 -6.31
N GLY A 122 11.85 5.11 -5.57
CA GLY A 122 12.28 6.49 -5.78
C GLY A 122 11.27 7.53 -5.27
N GLU A 123 11.36 8.73 -5.83
CA GLU A 123 10.52 9.86 -5.46
C GLU A 123 9.18 9.82 -6.21
N LEU A 124 8.10 9.96 -5.49
CA LEU A 124 6.75 10.01 -6.01
C LEU A 124 6.01 11.25 -5.48
N LEU A 125 5.28 11.91 -6.36
CA LEU A 125 4.36 13.00 -6.03
C LEU A 125 2.94 12.44 -5.97
N MET A 126 2.28 12.57 -4.84
CA MET A 126 0.90 12.16 -4.64
C MET A 126 0.04 13.39 -4.41
N GLU A 127 -0.91 13.63 -5.32
CA GLU A 127 -1.86 14.72 -5.29
C GLU A 127 -3.21 14.27 -4.72
N ALA A 128 -4.11 15.21 -4.44
CA ALA A 128 -5.47 14.91 -4.00
C ALA A 128 -6.14 13.87 -4.90
N GLY A 129 -6.67 12.80 -4.30
CA GLY A 129 -7.19 11.63 -5.00
C GLY A 129 -6.19 10.47 -5.17
N SER A 130 -4.90 10.68 -4.92
CA SER A 130 -3.92 9.60 -4.93
C SER A 130 -4.09 8.68 -3.73
N CYS A 131 -3.91 7.39 -3.97
CA CYS A 131 -3.95 6.34 -2.94
C CYS A 131 -2.78 5.37 -3.13
N TRP A 132 -2.16 4.95 -2.05
CA TRP A 132 -1.13 3.91 -2.10
C TRP A 132 -1.18 2.99 -0.89
N LEU A 133 -0.77 1.77 -1.12
CA LEU A 133 -0.44 0.81 -0.07
C LEU A 133 1.04 0.98 0.26
N GLN A 134 1.34 1.17 1.53
CA GLN A 134 2.70 1.22 2.05
C GLN A 134 3.01 -0.13 2.71
N PRO A 135 3.80 -1.00 2.04
CA PRO A 135 4.09 -2.32 2.58
C PRO A 135 4.77 -2.25 3.95
N PRO A 136 4.59 -3.27 4.80
CA PRO A 136 5.29 -3.36 6.08
C PRO A 136 6.80 -3.17 5.93
N ASN A 137 7.38 -2.36 6.81
CA ASN A 137 8.82 -2.09 6.89
C ASN A 137 9.45 -1.40 5.67
N ILE A 138 8.68 -0.94 4.68
CA ILE A 138 9.23 -0.14 3.59
C ILE A 138 9.81 1.16 4.14
N LYS A 139 11.09 1.40 3.88
CA LYS A 139 11.75 2.63 4.30
C LYS A 139 11.33 3.76 3.39
N HIS A 140 10.96 4.88 3.99
CA HIS A 140 10.49 6.03 3.25
C HIS A 140 10.86 7.34 3.94
N THR A 141 10.74 8.41 3.19
CA THR A 141 11.04 9.78 3.62
C THR A 141 9.98 10.70 3.05
N VAL A 142 9.35 11.52 3.89
CA VAL A 142 8.55 12.64 3.42
C VAL A 142 9.50 13.74 2.97
N LEU A 143 9.49 14.08 1.68
CA LEU A 143 10.41 15.06 1.09
C LEU A 143 9.84 16.46 1.12
N ASP A 144 8.52 16.57 0.85
CA ASP A 144 7.83 17.86 0.83
C ASP A 144 6.30 17.67 0.82
N TYR A 145 5.54 18.75 1.05
CA TYR A 145 4.07 18.76 0.99
C TYR A 145 3.54 20.19 0.86
N SER A 146 2.30 20.31 0.38
CA SER A 146 1.61 21.62 0.33
C SER A 146 1.13 22.07 1.71
N ASP A 147 0.97 23.39 1.88
CA ASP A 147 0.52 23.99 3.15
C ASP A 147 -0.86 23.51 3.61
N ASP A 148 -1.67 22.98 2.67
CA ASP A 148 -3.01 22.48 2.91
C ASP A 148 -3.11 20.96 2.83
N CYS A 149 -1.99 20.24 2.92
CA CYS A 149 -1.96 18.79 2.77
C CYS A 149 -2.73 18.09 3.89
N GLU A 150 -3.74 17.33 3.49
CA GLU A 150 -4.47 16.41 4.36
C GLU A 150 -4.51 15.01 3.75
N VAL A 151 -4.23 14.00 4.56
CA VAL A 151 -4.29 12.61 4.16
C VAL A 151 -5.17 11.80 5.13
N LEU A 152 -5.91 10.84 4.60
CA LEU A 152 -6.49 9.75 5.38
C LEU A 152 -5.45 8.65 5.47
N GLU A 153 -5.15 8.21 6.68
CA GLU A 153 -4.30 7.06 6.93
C GLU A 153 -5.09 5.96 7.62
N ILE A 154 -4.95 4.73 7.13
CA ILE A 154 -5.53 3.52 7.69
C ILE A 154 -4.40 2.53 7.98
N ILE A 155 -4.29 2.08 9.24
CA ILE A 155 -3.21 1.22 9.71
C ILE A 155 -3.76 0.02 10.46
N VAL A 156 -3.16 -1.15 10.24
CA VAL A 156 -3.42 -2.41 10.97
C VAL A 156 -2.09 -2.96 11.48
N PRO A 157 -1.99 -3.32 12.78
CA PRO A 157 -2.94 -3.04 13.86
C PRO A 157 -2.97 -1.56 14.24
N ALA A 158 -3.94 -1.16 15.07
CA ALA A 158 -4.04 0.22 15.56
C ALA A 158 -2.82 0.64 16.40
N ASP A 159 -2.28 -0.29 17.16
CA ASP A 159 -1.02 -0.11 17.90
C ASP A 159 0.13 -0.63 17.04
N PHE A 160 0.92 0.27 16.51
CA PHE A 160 2.05 -0.01 15.62
C PHE A 160 3.28 0.77 16.04
N LYS A 161 4.45 0.32 15.59
CA LYS A 161 5.72 0.95 15.90
C LYS A 161 6.29 1.68 14.69
N THR A 162 6.78 2.89 14.92
CA THR A 162 7.59 3.64 13.97
C THR A 162 9.06 3.54 14.36
N VAL A 163 9.91 3.20 13.40
CA VAL A 163 11.36 3.10 13.59
C VAL A 163 12.06 4.14 12.74
N GLU A 164 12.66 5.13 13.38
CA GLU A 164 13.50 6.11 12.70
C GLU A 164 14.88 5.51 12.42
N LEU A 165 15.37 5.77 11.21
CA LEU A 165 16.70 5.33 10.80
C LEU A 165 17.70 6.47 11.07
N THR A 166 18.68 6.20 11.92
CA THR A 166 19.85 7.09 12.06
C THR A 166 20.69 7.02 10.79
N LYS A 167 21.16 8.17 10.34
CA LYS A 167 22.14 8.27 9.24
C LYS A 167 23.43 7.61 9.60
#